data_6500da0f9605898c9fb219ada097f59f
#
_entry.id   6500da0f9605898c9fb219ada097f59f
#
_cell.length_a   1.000
_cell.length_b   1.000
_cell.length_c   1.000
_cell.angle_alpha   90.00
_cell.angle_beta   90.00
_cell.angle_gamma   90.00
#
_symmetry.space_group_name_H-M   'P 1'
#
loop_
_entity.id
_entity.type
_entity.pdbx_description
1 polymer ?
#
loop_
_entity_poly.entity_id
_entity_poly.type
_entity_poly.pdbx_seq_one_letter_code
_entity_poly.pdbx_strand_id
1 'polypeptide(L)'
;WREHKAILGLWGSKCRKCGTQQYPPQRICINPDCQALDEMDPVYLADKGGTVFTYTGDMLAASVNPPAIYGNVNFNGGGRTLMDFTDCTVEDLSVGMPVEFSFRIKFYDPKRDITNYFWKAVPAVGEVK
;
A
#
# COMPACT_ATOMS: atom_id res chain seq x y z
N TRP A 1 6.43 -0.30 17.14
CA TRP A 1 6.85 -1.70 17.36
C TRP A 1 5.69 -2.68 17.20
N ARG A 2 4.57 -2.41 17.83
CA ARG A 2 3.40 -3.29 17.74
C ARG A 2 2.86 -3.44 16.33
N GLU A 3 3.09 -2.46 15.48
CA GLU A 3 2.52 -2.43 14.14
C GLU A 3 3.53 -2.76 13.05
N HIS A 4 4.73 -3.21 13.44
CA HIS A 4 5.76 -3.42 12.42
C HIS A 4 5.35 -4.50 11.40
N LYS A 5 4.58 -5.49 11.83
CA LYS A 5 4.11 -6.54 10.92
C LYS A 5 3.17 -5.96 9.87
N ALA A 6 2.28 -5.04 10.27
CA ALA A 6 1.39 -4.38 9.32
C ALA A 6 2.17 -3.44 8.40
N ILE A 7 3.08 -2.65 8.96
CA ILE A 7 3.79 -1.61 8.21
C ILE A 7 4.85 -2.22 7.30
N LEU A 8 5.72 -3.06 7.86
CA LEU A 8 6.84 -3.61 7.10
C LEU A 8 6.47 -4.85 6.31
N GLY A 9 5.45 -5.57 6.74
CA GLY A 9 5.04 -6.81 6.07
C GLY A 9 3.75 -6.69 5.28
N LEU A 10 3.09 -5.54 5.35
CA LEU A 10 1.78 -5.32 4.70
C LEU A 10 0.77 -6.40 5.09
N TRP A 11 0.70 -6.68 6.38
CA TRP A 11 -0.30 -7.60 6.90
C TRP A 11 -1.56 -6.83 7.27
N GLY A 12 -2.70 -7.28 6.75
CA GLY A 12 -3.99 -6.76 7.13
C GLY A 12 -4.74 -7.76 7.98
N SER A 13 -6.05 -7.59 8.07
CA SER A 13 -6.91 -8.52 8.79
C SER A 13 -8.15 -8.83 7.96
N LYS A 14 -8.69 -10.03 8.17
CA LYS A 14 -9.88 -10.48 7.47
C LYS A 14 -10.86 -11.04 8.50
N CYS A 15 -12.09 -10.56 8.46
CA CYS A 15 -13.12 -10.99 9.41
C CYS A 15 -13.55 -12.42 9.13
N ARG A 16 -13.54 -13.26 10.19
CA ARG A 16 -13.98 -14.64 10.04
C ARG A 16 -15.50 -14.75 9.85
N LYS A 17 -16.24 -13.74 10.29
CA LYS A 17 -17.70 -13.78 10.21
C LYS A 17 -18.22 -13.35 8.85
N CYS A 18 -17.80 -12.18 8.37
CA CYS A 18 -18.33 -11.64 7.12
C CYS A 18 -17.35 -11.68 5.96
N GLY A 19 -16.08 -12.01 6.20
CA GLY A 19 -15.09 -12.10 5.16
C GLY A 19 -14.50 -10.78 4.72
N THR A 20 -14.83 -9.67 5.36
CA THR A 20 -14.30 -8.36 4.99
C THR A 20 -12.81 -8.28 5.30
N GLN A 21 -12.02 -7.93 4.29
CA GLN A 21 -10.60 -7.72 4.43
C GLN A 21 -10.35 -6.23 4.65
N GLN A 22 -9.46 -5.91 5.58
CA GLN A 22 -9.17 -4.51 5.88
C GLN A 22 -7.69 -4.28 6.16
N TYR A 23 -7.26 -3.08 5.87
CA TYR A 23 -5.91 -2.59 6.16
C TYR A 23 -6.03 -1.12 6.53
N PRO A 24 -5.38 -0.65 7.59
CA PRO A 24 -4.57 -1.42 8.54
C PRO A 24 -5.41 -2.40 9.36
N PRO A 25 -4.77 -3.43 9.95
CA PRO A 25 -5.51 -4.42 10.72
C PRO A 25 -6.11 -3.81 11.99
N GLN A 26 -7.33 -4.20 12.30
CA GLN A 26 -8.05 -3.71 13.46
C GLN A 26 -8.74 -4.88 14.15
N ARG A 27 -9.13 -4.66 15.40
CA ARG A 27 -9.84 -5.67 16.16
C ARG A 27 -11.32 -5.74 15.84
N ILE A 28 -11.86 -4.66 15.32
CA ILE A 28 -13.29 -4.55 15.01
C ILE A 28 -13.47 -4.52 13.50
N CYS A 29 -14.44 -5.30 13.01
CA CYS A 29 -14.76 -5.33 11.59
C CYS A 29 -15.31 -3.98 11.14
N ILE A 30 -14.81 -3.47 10.01
CA ILE A 30 -15.25 -2.18 9.47
C ILE A 30 -16.60 -2.26 8.78
N ASN A 31 -17.09 -3.47 8.51
CA ASN A 31 -18.40 -3.65 7.90
C ASN A 31 -19.48 -3.25 8.92
N PRO A 32 -20.26 -2.20 8.65
CA PRO A 32 -21.27 -1.73 9.63
C PRO A 32 -22.34 -2.77 9.93
N ASP A 33 -22.56 -3.72 9.04
CA ASP A 33 -23.53 -4.78 9.25
C ASP A 33 -22.99 -5.94 10.07
N CYS A 34 -21.69 -5.98 10.33
CA CYS A 34 -21.05 -7.07 11.06
C CYS A 34 -20.52 -6.61 12.43
N GLN A 35 -19.60 -5.66 12.43
CA GLN A 35 -18.98 -5.07 13.61
C GLN A 35 -18.47 -6.11 14.61
N ALA A 36 -18.03 -7.26 14.12
CA ALA A 36 -17.51 -8.32 14.99
C ALA A 36 -16.24 -7.86 15.70
N LEU A 37 -16.11 -8.23 16.97
CA LEU A 37 -14.95 -7.90 17.80
C LEU A 37 -14.05 -9.12 17.95
N ASP A 38 -12.76 -8.92 17.69
CA ASP A 38 -11.73 -9.95 17.87
C ASP A 38 -11.98 -11.22 17.06
N GLU A 39 -12.64 -11.08 15.91
CA GLU A 39 -12.91 -12.20 15.00
C GLU A 39 -12.06 -12.08 13.74
N MET A 40 -10.83 -11.58 13.88
CA MET A 40 -9.97 -11.30 12.75
C MET A 40 -8.85 -12.33 12.61
N ASP A 41 -8.58 -12.72 11.37
CA ASP A 41 -7.40 -13.51 11.01
C ASP A 41 -6.42 -12.59 10.28
N PRO A 42 -5.11 -12.77 10.50
CA PRO A 42 -4.13 -12.01 9.73
C PRO A 42 -4.15 -12.46 8.27
N VAL A 43 -3.94 -11.50 7.37
CA VAL A 43 -3.85 -11.79 5.94
C VAL A 43 -2.67 -11.04 5.35
N TYR A 44 -1.85 -11.75 4.57
CA TYR A 44 -0.67 -11.16 3.95
C TYR A 44 -1.08 -10.50 2.65
N LEU A 45 -0.83 -9.20 2.53
CA LEU A 45 -1.30 -8.41 1.39
C LEU A 45 -0.20 -8.05 0.39
N ALA A 46 1.07 -8.22 0.77
CA ALA A 46 2.18 -7.74 -0.05
C ALA A 46 2.24 -8.41 -1.42
N ASP A 47 1.80 -9.65 -1.54
CA ASP A 47 1.84 -10.39 -2.80
C ASP A 47 0.51 -10.41 -3.55
N LYS A 48 -0.50 -9.76 -3.03
CA LYS A 48 -1.83 -9.77 -3.65
C LYS A 48 -1.99 -8.69 -4.71
N GLY A 49 -1.17 -7.64 -4.65
CA GLY A 49 -1.33 -6.52 -5.54
C GLY A 49 -2.54 -5.66 -5.19
N GLY A 50 -2.80 -4.69 -6.05
CA GLY A 50 -3.90 -3.77 -5.81
C GLY A 50 -4.21 -2.95 -7.06
N THR A 51 -5.01 -1.92 -6.86
CA THR A 51 -5.36 -0.98 -7.92
C THR A 51 -5.19 0.44 -7.43
N VAL A 52 -4.89 1.35 -8.35
CA VAL A 52 -4.75 2.76 -8.03
C VAL A 52 -6.13 3.34 -7.74
N PHE A 53 -6.27 3.95 -6.57
CA PHE A 53 -7.48 4.68 -6.23
C PHE A 53 -7.35 6.16 -6.56
N THR A 54 -6.24 6.77 -6.11
CA THR A 54 -5.90 8.16 -6.46
C THR A 54 -4.38 8.25 -6.61
N TYR A 55 -3.92 9.29 -7.30
CA TYR A 55 -2.49 9.55 -7.42
C TYR A 55 -2.24 11.02 -7.69
N THR A 56 -1.03 11.48 -7.39
CA THR A 56 -0.59 12.85 -7.69
C THR A 56 0.91 12.89 -7.92
N GLY A 57 1.32 13.87 -8.71
CA GLY A 57 2.73 14.19 -8.87
C GLY A 57 3.01 15.52 -8.17
N ASP A 58 3.81 15.49 -7.11
CA ASP A 58 4.02 16.64 -6.23
C ASP A 58 5.42 17.20 -6.46
N MET A 59 5.49 18.41 -6.99
CA MET A 59 6.76 19.09 -7.25
C MET A 59 7.31 19.80 -6.01
N LEU A 60 6.47 19.96 -4.98
CA LEU A 60 6.87 20.66 -3.75
C LEU A 60 7.42 19.74 -2.69
N ALA A 61 7.09 18.46 -2.75
CA ALA A 61 7.60 17.50 -1.78
C ALA A 61 9.10 17.30 -1.98
N ALA A 62 9.81 17.09 -0.86
CA ALA A 62 11.23 16.82 -0.93
C ALA A 62 11.45 15.48 -1.66
N SER A 63 12.15 15.56 -2.78
CA SER A 63 12.39 14.39 -3.60
C SER A 63 13.69 14.57 -4.37
N VAL A 64 14.45 13.49 -4.51
CA VAL A 64 15.68 13.49 -5.29
C VAL A 64 15.35 13.66 -6.78
N ASN A 65 14.21 13.17 -7.19
CA ASN A 65 13.80 13.15 -8.59
C ASN A 65 12.34 13.58 -8.71
N PRO A 66 12.10 14.91 -8.64
CA PRO A 66 10.73 15.42 -8.75
C PRO A 66 10.10 15.09 -10.11
N PRO A 67 8.77 14.91 -10.15
CA PRO A 67 7.84 15.01 -9.04
C PRO A 67 7.85 13.77 -8.15
N ALA A 68 7.51 13.97 -6.88
CA ALA A 68 7.24 12.84 -6.00
C ALA A 68 5.85 12.31 -6.35
N ILE A 69 5.78 11.04 -6.74
CA ILE A 69 4.51 10.44 -7.16
C ILE A 69 4.01 9.54 -6.04
N TYR A 70 2.81 9.82 -5.57
CA TYR A 70 2.21 9.02 -4.51
C TYR A 70 0.69 9.08 -4.61
N GLY A 71 0.04 8.23 -3.87
CA GLY A 71 -1.42 8.21 -3.85
C GLY A 71 -1.94 7.04 -3.05
N ASN A 72 -3.24 6.87 -3.10
CA ASN A 72 -3.90 5.77 -2.40
C ASN A 72 -4.05 4.56 -3.32
N VAL A 73 -3.75 3.40 -2.77
CA VAL A 73 -3.86 2.12 -3.45
C VAL A 73 -4.83 1.25 -2.68
N ASN A 74 -5.77 0.65 -3.39
CA ASN A 74 -6.67 -0.35 -2.81
C ASN A 74 -6.04 -1.72 -2.97
N PHE A 75 -5.93 -2.47 -1.86
CA PHE A 75 -5.48 -3.85 -1.94
C PHE A 75 -6.56 -4.71 -2.59
N ASN A 76 -6.15 -5.68 -3.37
CA ASN A 76 -7.09 -6.65 -3.92
C ASN A 76 -7.77 -7.39 -2.78
N GLY A 77 -9.07 -7.40 -2.77
CA GLY A 77 -9.86 -8.02 -1.73
C GLY A 77 -10.30 -7.09 -0.61
N GLY A 78 -9.69 -5.90 -0.51
CA GLY A 78 -10.09 -4.91 0.49
C GLY A 78 -8.91 -4.31 1.22
N GLY A 79 -9.11 -3.11 1.75
CA GLY A 79 -8.06 -2.35 2.43
C GLY A 79 -7.46 -1.29 1.53
N ARG A 80 -6.93 -0.25 2.12
CA ARG A 80 -6.38 0.90 1.38
C ARG A 80 -5.21 1.47 2.15
N THR A 81 -4.20 1.93 1.43
CA THR A 81 -3.06 2.60 2.04
C THR A 81 -2.51 3.67 1.11
N LEU A 82 -1.83 4.64 1.72
CA LEU A 82 -1.07 5.64 0.97
C LEU A 82 0.30 5.04 0.65
N MET A 83 0.76 5.20 -0.59
CA MET A 83 2.00 4.58 -1.03
C MET A 83 2.64 5.42 -2.13
N ASP A 84 3.97 5.41 -2.18
CA ASP A 84 4.70 6.01 -3.29
C ASP A 84 4.64 5.09 -4.49
N PHE A 85 4.65 5.68 -5.69
CA PHE A 85 4.75 4.92 -6.94
C PHE A 85 6.16 4.99 -7.48
N THR A 86 6.61 3.94 -8.13
CA THR A 86 7.93 3.90 -8.74
C THR A 86 7.88 3.12 -10.05
N ASP A 87 8.97 3.22 -10.83
CA ASP A 87 9.10 2.58 -12.14
C ASP A 87 8.08 3.09 -13.15
N CYS A 88 7.60 4.33 -12.97
CA CYS A 88 6.61 4.93 -13.87
C CYS A 88 6.67 6.45 -13.74
N THR A 89 6.01 7.13 -14.69
CA THR A 89 5.81 8.58 -14.64
C THR A 89 4.35 8.85 -14.31
N VAL A 90 4.05 10.12 -14.06
CA VAL A 90 2.65 10.52 -13.79
C VAL A 90 1.75 10.14 -14.96
N GLU A 91 2.29 10.28 -16.18
CA GLU A 91 1.53 9.98 -17.39
C GLU A 91 1.21 8.49 -17.55
N ASP A 92 1.99 7.64 -16.89
CA ASP A 92 1.77 6.20 -16.97
C ASP A 92 0.66 5.70 -16.04
N LEU A 93 0.21 6.56 -15.13
CA LEU A 93 -0.75 6.16 -14.11
C LEU A 93 -2.18 6.49 -14.53
N SER A 94 -3.12 5.67 -14.10
CA SER A 94 -4.54 5.92 -14.25
C SER A 94 -5.29 5.26 -13.11
N VAL A 95 -6.43 5.85 -12.76
CA VAL A 95 -7.28 5.30 -11.70
C VAL A 95 -7.82 3.93 -12.15
N GLY A 96 -7.72 2.95 -11.25
CA GLY A 96 -8.16 1.59 -11.55
C GLY A 96 -7.09 0.69 -12.13
N MET A 97 -5.91 1.24 -12.41
CA MET A 97 -4.80 0.51 -12.97
C MET A 97 -4.25 -0.51 -11.95
N PRO A 98 -3.95 -1.74 -12.38
CA PRO A 98 -3.37 -2.73 -11.46
C PRO A 98 -1.92 -2.40 -11.11
N VAL A 99 -1.56 -2.67 -9.87
CA VAL A 99 -0.20 -2.45 -9.37
C VAL A 99 0.23 -3.63 -8.52
N GLU A 100 1.55 -3.77 -8.39
CA GLU A 100 2.19 -4.72 -7.49
C GLU A 100 2.99 -3.95 -6.46
N PHE A 101 3.45 -4.62 -5.44
CA PHE A 101 4.20 -3.98 -4.36
C PHE A 101 5.63 -4.47 -4.36
N SER A 102 6.56 -3.53 -4.23
CA SER A 102 7.98 -3.82 -4.22
C SER A 102 8.64 -3.07 -3.08
N PHE A 103 9.57 -3.72 -2.40
CA PHE A 103 10.29 -3.11 -1.29
C PHE A 103 11.51 -2.41 -1.88
N ARG A 104 11.50 -1.08 -1.82
CA ARG A 104 12.49 -0.25 -2.48
C ARG A 104 13.06 0.76 -1.52
N ILE A 105 14.14 1.42 -1.95
CA ILE A 105 14.76 2.48 -1.18
C ILE A 105 13.78 3.66 -1.08
N LYS A 106 13.44 4.04 0.15
CA LYS A 106 12.58 5.19 0.41
C LYS A 106 13.37 6.48 0.34
N PHE A 107 14.47 6.55 1.06
CA PHE A 107 15.41 7.68 1.00
C PHE A 107 16.69 7.30 1.72
N TYR A 108 17.73 8.08 1.44
CA TYR A 108 19.03 7.95 2.09
C TYR A 108 19.25 9.16 3.01
N ASP A 109 19.63 8.88 4.25
CA ASP A 109 19.94 9.93 5.22
C ASP A 109 21.46 10.08 5.29
N PRO A 110 22.03 11.15 4.67
CA PRO A 110 23.49 11.31 4.64
C PRO A 110 24.10 11.63 6.00
N LYS A 111 23.31 12.19 6.93
CA LYS A 111 23.81 12.53 8.26
C LYS A 111 24.06 11.29 9.10
N ARG A 112 23.24 10.27 8.94
CA ARG A 112 23.34 9.02 9.69
C ARG A 112 23.91 7.90 8.87
N ASP A 113 24.11 8.11 7.59
CA ASP A 113 24.54 7.07 6.66
C ASP A 113 23.63 5.85 6.72
N ILE A 114 22.33 6.10 6.66
CA ILE A 114 21.31 5.05 6.72
C ILE A 114 20.45 5.14 5.48
N THR A 115 20.25 3.99 4.82
CA THR A 115 19.31 3.88 3.73
C THR A 115 17.99 3.32 4.26
N ASN A 116 16.91 4.03 4.01
CA ASN A 116 15.59 3.62 4.45
C ASN A 116 14.85 2.95 3.31
N TYR A 117 14.20 1.83 3.60
CA TYR A 117 13.44 1.05 2.62
C TYR A 117 11.98 1.02 3.01
N PHE A 118 11.12 0.97 2.01
CA PHE A 118 9.70 0.78 2.26
C PHE A 118 9.03 0.26 1.00
N TRP A 119 7.79 -0.13 1.16
CA TRP A 119 6.98 -0.62 0.04
C TRP A 119 6.62 0.52 -0.90
N LYS A 120 6.68 0.24 -2.20
CA LYS A 120 6.24 1.15 -3.25
C LYS A 120 5.39 0.38 -4.23
N ALA A 121 4.43 1.06 -4.83
CA ALA A 121 3.59 0.47 -5.86
C ALA A 121 4.29 0.60 -7.20
N VAL A 122 4.29 -0.48 -7.96
CA VAL A 122 4.81 -0.49 -9.33
C VAL A 122 3.71 -0.99 -10.26
N PRO A 123 3.67 -0.53 -11.53
CA PRO A 123 2.70 -1.06 -12.47
C PRO A 123 2.84 -2.58 -12.61
N ALA A 124 1.73 -3.28 -12.62
CA ALA A 124 1.75 -4.74 -12.71
C ALA A 124 2.18 -5.16 -14.11
N VAL A 125 3.27 -5.92 -14.18
CA VAL A 125 3.87 -6.30 -15.45
C VAL A 125 3.00 -7.29 -16.20
N GLY A 126 2.38 -8.21 -15.47
CA GLY A 126 1.56 -9.24 -16.08
C GLY A 126 0.28 -8.75 -16.73
N GLU A 127 -0.07 -7.50 -16.51
CA GLU A 127 -1.31 -6.91 -17.00
C GLU A 127 -1.14 -6.11 -18.27
N VAL A 128 0.03 -6.16 -18.84
CA VAL A 128 0.32 -5.38 -20.05
C VAL A 128 -0.22 -6.14 -21.26
N LYS A 129 -1.42 -6.03 -21.55
CA LYS A 129 -2.00 -6.72 -22.72
C LYS A 129 -3.12 -5.91 -23.32
#